data_cdf978cb57d2ffcdbf9f03ac718e581b
#
_entry.id   cdf978cb57d2ffcdbf9f03ac718e581b
#
_cell.length_a   1.000
_cell.length_b   1.000
_cell.length_c   1.000
_cell.angle_alpha   90.00
_cell.angle_beta   90.00
_cell.angle_gamma   90.00
#
_symmetry.space_group_name_H-M   'P 1'
#
loop_
_entity.id
_entity.type
_entity.pdbx_description
1 polymer ?
#
loop_
_entity_poly.entity_id
_entity_poly.type
_entity_poly.pdbx_seq_one_letter_code
_entity_poly.pdbx_strand_id
1 'polypeptide(L)'
;MSEKVDKFYELTKETNLRDGNSSHAKSYYLDLITYSAQEIAKGNDVPVISLYIAEHEGEEIASIMTLFSHDESIYLYGASSNKKRNLMPNHLLQWTAIKDAKNFGSKYYDLYGMPPEGKNENHPMHGLYMFKSNFGGKNIHRAGSFDVPLNMFYPLYSMLEKLRSFWHKVILKKIRGR
;
A
#
# COMPACT_ATOMS: atom_id res chain seq x y z
N MET A 1 20.97 -2.57 2.20
CA MET A 1 19.72 -1.88 1.81
C MET A 1 19.12 -2.50 0.54
N SER A 2 19.88 -2.62 -0.53
CA SER A 2 19.42 -3.24 -1.80
C SER A 2 18.82 -4.63 -1.60
N GLU A 3 19.48 -5.53 -0.91
CA GLU A 3 19.00 -6.90 -0.65
C GLU A 3 17.62 -6.94 0.04
N LYS A 4 17.35 -6.06 1.02
CA LYS A 4 16.04 -5.99 1.66
C LYS A 4 14.94 -5.52 0.69
N VAL A 5 15.27 -4.61 -0.23
CA VAL A 5 14.34 -4.19 -1.27
C VAL A 5 14.10 -5.30 -2.29
N ASP A 6 15.11 -6.13 -2.59
CA ASP A 6 14.95 -7.31 -3.44
C ASP A 6 13.94 -8.29 -2.82
N LYS A 7 14.06 -8.59 -1.54
CA LYS A 7 13.14 -9.47 -0.80
C LYS A 7 11.70 -8.90 -0.76
N PHE A 8 11.56 -7.61 -0.44
CA PHE A 8 10.27 -6.93 -0.50
C PHE A 8 9.65 -7.03 -1.90
N TYR A 9 10.45 -6.85 -2.95
CA TYR A 9 9.95 -6.88 -4.33
C TYR A 9 9.52 -8.28 -4.77
N GLU A 10 10.23 -9.34 -4.35
CA GLU A 10 9.81 -10.73 -4.59
C GLU A 10 8.46 -11.02 -3.93
N LEU A 11 8.27 -10.65 -2.65
CA LEU A 11 6.98 -10.76 -1.97
C LEU A 11 5.88 -9.93 -2.65
N THR A 12 6.25 -8.74 -3.17
CA THR A 12 5.32 -7.88 -3.92
C THR A 12 4.84 -8.54 -5.20
N LYS A 13 5.72 -9.21 -5.95
CA LYS A 13 5.34 -9.97 -7.15
C LYS A 13 4.36 -11.10 -6.81
N GLU A 14 4.63 -11.86 -5.75
CA GLU A 14 3.75 -12.95 -5.30
C GLU A 14 2.37 -12.41 -4.89
N THR A 15 2.33 -11.30 -4.14
CA THR A 15 1.10 -10.62 -3.74
C THR A 15 0.31 -10.14 -4.95
N ASN A 16 0.95 -9.50 -5.92
CA ASN A 16 0.31 -8.99 -7.12
C ASN A 16 -0.28 -10.10 -8.00
N LEU A 17 0.43 -11.23 -8.14
CA LEU A 17 -0.10 -12.39 -8.86
C LEU A 17 -1.35 -12.94 -8.19
N ARG A 18 -1.36 -13.04 -6.87
CA ARG A 18 -2.50 -13.51 -6.09
C ARG A 18 -3.70 -12.57 -6.21
N ASP A 19 -3.47 -11.27 -6.03
CA ASP A 19 -4.53 -10.27 -5.86
C ASP A 19 -4.94 -9.63 -7.20
N GLY A 20 -4.26 -9.96 -8.32
CA GLY A 20 -4.54 -9.43 -9.65
C GLY A 20 -4.17 -7.94 -9.80
N ASN A 21 -3.22 -7.47 -8.99
CA ASN A 21 -2.75 -6.10 -8.97
C ASN A 21 -1.46 -5.93 -9.79
N SER A 22 -1.02 -4.69 -9.93
CA SER A 22 0.29 -4.32 -10.46
C SER A 22 1.01 -3.41 -9.48
N SER A 23 2.33 -3.46 -9.47
CA SER A 23 3.19 -2.63 -8.63
C SER A 23 4.08 -1.74 -9.50
N HIS A 24 4.73 -0.77 -8.84
CA HIS A 24 5.80 0.00 -9.43
C HIS A 24 7.03 -0.89 -9.74
N ALA A 25 7.94 -0.39 -10.54
CA ALA A 25 9.25 -1.04 -10.75
C ALA A 25 10.05 -1.07 -9.43
N LYS A 26 10.94 -2.05 -9.29
CA LYS A 26 11.80 -2.17 -8.09
C LYS A 26 12.60 -0.90 -7.79
N SER A 27 13.10 -0.23 -8.83
CA SER A 27 13.84 1.04 -8.70
C SER A 27 13.07 2.10 -7.94
N TYR A 28 11.76 2.21 -8.17
CA TYR A 28 10.91 3.17 -7.46
C TYR A 28 10.97 3.01 -5.93
N TYR A 29 10.90 1.79 -5.43
CA TYR A 29 10.96 1.53 -3.99
C TYR A 29 12.36 1.78 -3.42
N LEU A 30 13.39 1.43 -4.18
CA LEU A 30 14.77 1.70 -3.82
C LEU A 30 15.03 3.22 -3.77
N ASP A 31 14.54 3.95 -4.76
CA ASP A 31 14.69 5.40 -4.85
C ASP A 31 14.00 6.12 -3.69
N LEU A 32 12.79 5.69 -3.29
CA LEU A 32 12.09 6.24 -2.12
C LEU A 32 12.95 6.15 -0.85
N ILE A 33 13.49 4.96 -0.55
CA ILE A 33 14.29 4.75 0.66
C ILE A 33 15.60 5.52 0.58
N THR A 34 16.25 5.47 -0.59
CA THR A 34 17.57 6.11 -0.79
C THR A 34 17.46 7.61 -0.71
N TYR A 35 16.44 8.20 -1.36
CA TYR A 35 16.19 9.64 -1.32
C TYR A 35 15.93 10.13 0.11
N SER A 36 15.02 9.46 0.84
CA SER A 36 14.75 9.80 2.24
C SER A 36 16.03 9.76 3.09
N ALA A 37 16.81 8.69 2.99
CA ALA A 37 18.06 8.55 3.74
C ALA A 37 19.11 9.63 3.37
N GLN A 38 19.23 9.98 2.09
CA GLN A 38 20.15 11.03 1.62
C GLN A 38 19.75 12.40 2.12
N GLU A 39 18.46 12.74 2.10
CA GLU A 39 17.98 14.04 2.58
C GLU A 39 18.14 14.19 4.08
N ILE A 40 17.87 13.13 4.84
CA ILE A 40 18.13 13.10 6.29
C ILE A 40 19.62 13.29 6.58
N ALA A 41 20.50 12.63 5.82
CA ALA A 41 21.96 12.77 6.00
C ALA A 41 22.47 14.20 5.70
N LYS A 42 21.74 14.97 4.89
CA LYS A 42 22.01 16.41 4.63
C LYS A 42 21.44 17.32 5.74
N GLY A 43 20.73 16.77 6.73
CA GLY A 43 20.07 17.53 7.79
C GLY A 43 18.70 18.10 7.41
N ASN A 44 18.10 17.65 6.30
CA ASN A 44 16.78 18.09 5.88
C ASN A 44 15.70 17.37 6.72
N ASP A 45 14.67 18.11 7.13
CA ASP A 45 13.50 17.56 7.79
C ASP A 45 12.54 16.98 6.75
N VAL A 46 12.72 15.71 6.43
CA VAL A 46 11.92 14.95 5.48
C VAL A 46 11.40 13.67 6.14
N PRO A 47 10.28 13.11 5.64
CA PRO A 47 9.77 11.86 6.18
C PRO A 47 10.78 10.70 6.06
N VAL A 48 10.82 9.85 7.08
CA VAL A 48 11.65 8.65 7.11
C VAL A 48 10.91 7.50 6.44
N ILE A 49 11.50 6.91 5.40
CA ILE A 49 10.98 5.69 4.78
C ILE A 49 11.64 4.47 5.42
N SER A 50 10.81 3.60 5.99
CA SER A 50 11.25 2.37 6.66
C SER A 50 10.68 1.13 5.98
N LEU A 51 11.51 0.09 5.87
CA LEU A 51 11.15 -1.22 5.33
C LEU A 51 11.26 -2.26 6.45
N TYR A 52 10.18 -2.95 6.71
CA TYR A 52 10.08 -4.04 7.67
C TYR A 52 9.93 -5.37 6.93
N ILE A 53 10.60 -6.40 7.41
CA ILE A 53 10.50 -7.76 6.90
C ILE A 53 10.24 -8.69 8.09
N ALA A 54 9.23 -9.53 7.97
CA ALA A 54 8.97 -10.64 8.87
C ALA A 54 9.60 -11.91 8.31
N GLU A 55 10.43 -12.54 9.13
CA GLU A 55 11.12 -13.78 8.83
C GLU A 55 10.66 -14.88 9.78
N HIS A 56 10.54 -16.09 9.27
CA HIS A 56 10.26 -17.28 10.06
C HIS A 56 11.06 -18.45 9.48
N GLU A 57 11.91 -19.06 10.32
CA GLU A 57 12.78 -20.21 9.95
C GLU A 57 13.67 -19.91 8.73
N GLY A 58 14.21 -18.68 8.64
CA GLY A 58 15.09 -18.27 7.55
C GLY A 58 14.38 -17.92 6.24
N GLU A 59 13.02 -17.89 6.23
CA GLU A 59 12.23 -17.45 5.08
C GLU A 59 11.55 -16.12 5.37
N GLU A 60 11.66 -15.16 4.44
CA GLU A 60 10.90 -13.91 4.49
C GLU A 60 9.46 -14.17 4.06
N ILE A 61 8.52 -13.96 4.97
CA ILE A 61 7.10 -14.31 4.77
C ILE A 61 6.18 -13.10 4.60
N ALA A 62 6.60 -11.92 5.01
CA ALA A 62 5.88 -10.67 4.76
C ALA A 62 6.80 -9.47 4.85
N SER A 63 6.40 -8.38 4.22
CA SER A 63 7.13 -7.11 4.30
C SER A 63 6.18 -5.93 4.17
N ILE A 64 6.48 -4.84 4.87
CA ILE A 64 5.77 -3.57 4.74
C ILE A 64 6.74 -2.41 4.58
N MET A 65 6.32 -1.39 3.85
CA MET A 65 7.01 -0.11 3.75
C MET A 65 6.14 0.98 4.37
N THR A 66 6.72 1.77 5.24
CA THR A 66 6.05 2.83 5.99
C THR A 66 6.79 4.15 5.81
N LEU A 67 6.04 5.24 5.92
CA LEU A 67 6.56 6.59 6.00
C LEU A 67 6.34 7.10 7.42
N PHE A 68 7.36 7.63 8.06
CA PHE A 68 7.27 8.28 9.37
C PHE A 68 7.43 9.78 9.24
N SER A 69 6.52 10.52 9.83
CA SER A 69 6.64 11.95 10.08
C SER A 69 6.01 12.31 11.43
N HIS A 70 6.30 13.51 11.95
CA HIS A 70 5.80 13.94 13.26
C HIS A 70 4.28 14.12 13.29
N ASP A 71 3.65 14.48 12.19
CA ASP A 71 2.21 14.64 12.15
C ASP A 71 1.50 13.31 11.87
N GLU A 72 1.86 12.62 10.79
CA GLU A 72 1.17 11.42 10.35
C GLU A 72 2.15 10.42 9.75
N SER A 73 2.27 9.24 10.36
CA SER A 73 2.95 8.11 9.75
C SER A 73 1.98 7.30 8.91
N ILE A 74 2.46 6.72 7.81
CA ILE A 74 1.59 6.10 6.80
C ILE A 74 2.09 4.71 6.44
N TYR A 75 1.20 3.73 6.40
CA TYR A 75 1.42 2.43 5.77
C TYR A 75 1.32 2.55 4.25
N LEU A 76 2.46 2.60 3.55
CA LEU A 76 2.49 2.83 2.11
C LEU A 76 2.25 1.55 1.29
N TYR A 77 3.01 0.50 1.56
CA TYR A 77 3.00 -0.74 0.79
C TYR A 77 3.11 -1.95 1.71
N GLY A 78 2.47 -3.05 1.32
CA GLY A 78 2.58 -4.32 2.00
C GLY A 78 2.56 -5.49 1.03
N ALA A 79 3.31 -6.51 1.37
CA ALA A 79 3.42 -7.74 0.62
C ALA A 79 3.51 -8.93 1.55
N SER A 80 3.00 -10.07 1.12
CA SER A 80 3.06 -11.30 1.91
C SER A 80 3.11 -12.53 1.02
N SER A 81 3.86 -13.52 1.46
CA SER A 81 3.89 -14.83 0.84
C SER A 81 2.53 -15.55 1.01
N ASN A 82 2.27 -16.49 0.12
CA ASN A 82 1.17 -17.44 0.26
C ASN A 82 1.46 -18.53 1.29
N LYS A 83 2.74 -18.70 1.64
CA LYS A 83 3.18 -19.64 2.66
C LYS A 83 2.98 -19.09 4.07
N LYS A 84 2.75 -19.97 5.04
CA LYS A 84 2.73 -19.65 6.47
C LYS A 84 1.78 -18.49 6.85
N ARG A 85 0.69 -18.30 6.09
CA ARG A 85 -0.30 -17.22 6.31
C ARG A 85 -0.99 -17.31 7.69
N ASN A 86 -1.07 -18.53 8.22
CA ASN A 86 -1.60 -18.80 9.57
C ASN A 86 -0.78 -18.14 10.68
N LEU A 87 0.48 -17.77 10.43
CA LEU A 87 1.32 -17.02 11.38
C LEU A 87 0.95 -15.53 11.46
N MET A 88 0.10 -15.05 10.58
CA MET A 88 -0.41 -13.67 10.53
C MET A 88 0.72 -12.60 10.56
N PRO A 89 1.80 -12.74 9.76
CA PRO A 89 3.00 -11.90 9.88
C PRO A 89 2.72 -10.41 9.67
N ASN A 90 1.72 -10.07 8.84
CA ASN A 90 1.35 -8.67 8.60
C ASN A 90 0.82 -7.98 9.86
N HIS A 91 0.18 -8.70 10.79
CA HIS A 91 -0.27 -8.11 12.04
C HIS A 91 0.92 -7.74 12.94
N LEU A 92 1.94 -8.60 13.00
CA LEU A 92 3.17 -8.31 13.72
C LEU A 92 3.88 -7.09 13.14
N LEU A 93 4.02 -7.03 11.80
CA LEU A 93 4.66 -5.93 11.10
C LEU A 93 3.94 -4.59 11.37
N GLN A 94 2.62 -4.57 11.21
CA GLN A 94 1.82 -3.37 11.47
C GLN A 94 1.89 -2.93 12.92
N TRP A 95 1.78 -3.86 13.86
CA TRP A 95 1.89 -3.53 15.27
C TRP A 95 3.27 -2.96 15.63
N THR A 96 4.33 -3.50 15.05
CA THR A 96 5.69 -2.97 15.21
C THR A 96 5.80 -1.56 14.65
N ALA A 97 5.32 -1.34 13.42
CA ALA A 97 5.35 -0.03 12.78
C ALA A 97 4.52 1.03 13.55
N ILE A 98 3.37 0.65 14.11
CA ILE A 98 2.54 1.54 14.95
C ILE A 98 3.31 1.95 16.22
N LYS A 99 4.01 1.01 16.88
CA LYS A 99 4.85 1.34 18.05
C LYS A 99 6.01 2.26 17.68
N ASP A 100 6.65 2.00 16.55
CA ASP A 100 7.77 2.81 16.07
C ASP A 100 7.30 4.21 15.66
N ALA A 101 6.12 4.34 15.02
CA ALA A 101 5.50 5.63 14.74
C ALA A 101 5.25 6.45 16.00
N LYS A 102 4.73 5.80 17.06
CA LYS A 102 4.53 6.44 18.37
C LYS A 102 5.87 6.89 18.97
N ASN A 103 6.89 6.05 18.93
CA ASN A 103 8.23 6.38 19.44
C ASN A 103 8.91 7.50 18.63
N PHE A 104 8.63 7.57 17.32
CA PHE A 104 9.07 8.63 16.43
C PHE A 104 8.43 9.99 16.77
N GLY A 105 7.26 9.96 17.45
CA GLY A 105 6.51 11.15 17.82
C GLY A 105 5.35 11.47 16.90
N SER A 106 4.94 10.54 16.04
CA SER A 106 3.78 10.73 15.15
C SER A 106 2.48 10.80 15.95
N LYS A 107 1.63 11.75 15.60
CA LYS A 107 0.30 11.92 16.22
C LYS A 107 -0.69 10.88 15.75
N TYR A 108 -0.56 10.46 14.48
CA TYR A 108 -1.44 9.50 13.82
C TYR A 108 -0.64 8.45 13.06
N TYR A 109 -1.24 7.27 12.90
CA TYR A 109 -0.75 6.24 11.98
C TYR A 109 -1.88 5.87 11.02
N ASP A 110 -1.74 6.30 9.77
CA ASP A 110 -2.72 6.02 8.71
C ASP A 110 -2.47 4.65 8.08
N LEU A 111 -3.43 3.75 8.21
CA LEU A 111 -3.40 2.45 7.54
C LEU A 111 -3.73 2.55 6.04
N TYR A 112 -3.89 3.78 5.53
CA TYR A 112 -4.17 4.08 4.14
C TYR A 112 -5.52 3.55 3.64
N GLY A 113 -5.79 3.67 2.35
CA GLY A 113 -7.09 3.37 1.76
C GLY A 113 -7.67 2.01 2.15
N MET A 114 -8.95 2.01 2.42
CA MET A 114 -9.76 0.81 2.64
C MET A 114 -11.10 0.94 1.90
N PRO A 115 -11.79 -0.16 1.60
CA PRO A 115 -13.09 -0.08 0.95
C PRO A 115 -14.10 0.65 1.86
N PRO A 116 -15.11 1.33 1.27
CA PRO A 116 -16.18 1.97 2.04
C PRO A 116 -16.88 1.00 2.99
N GLU A 117 -17.37 1.52 4.11
CA GLU A 117 -18.21 0.75 5.05
C GLU A 117 -19.44 0.18 4.35
N GLY A 118 -19.96 -0.94 4.89
CA GLY A 118 -21.14 -1.61 4.35
C GLY A 118 -20.91 -2.44 3.10
N LYS A 119 -19.67 -2.61 2.64
CA LYS A 119 -19.36 -3.59 1.60
C LYS A 119 -19.54 -5.00 2.16
N ASN A 120 -20.34 -5.79 1.44
CA ASN A 120 -20.62 -7.17 1.83
C ASN A 120 -19.36 -8.06 1.76
N GLU A 121 -19.45 -9.24 2.34
CA GLU A 121 -18.36 -10.23 2.41
C GLU A 121 -17.84 -10.66 1.02
N ASN A 122 -18.66 -10.52 -0.02
CA ASN A 122 -18.27 -10.84 -1.40
C ASN A 122 -17.45 -9.74 -2.09
N HIS A 123 -17.20 -8.60 -1.41
CA HIS A 123 -16.38 -7.55 -2.01
C HIS A 123 -14.90 -7.99 -2.07
N PRO A 124 -14.20 -7.83 -3.21
CA PRO A 124 -12.80 -8.27 -3.37
C PRO A 124 -11.84 -7.72 -2.31
N MET A 125 -12.13 -6.56 -1.72
CA MET A 125 -11.32 -5.93 -0.69
C MET A 125 -11.84 -6.18 0.73
N HIS A 126 -12.78 -7.11 0.94
CA HIS A 126 -13.32 -7.42 2.28
C HIS A 126 -12.22 -7.85 3.25
N GLY A 127 -11.31 -8.73 2.82
CA GLY A 127 -10.17 -9.16 3.65
C GLY A 127 -9.26 -8.02 4.07
N LEU A 128 -9.05 -7.02 3.21
CA LEU A 128 -8.27 -5.83 3.54
C LEU A 128 -9.01 -4.94 4.56
N TYR A 129 -10.33 -4.80 4.41
CA TYR A 129 -11.17 -4.11 5.38
C TYR A 129 -11.05 -4.75 6.76
N MET A 130 -11.27 -6.06 6.86
CA MET A 130 -11.16 -6.79 8.12
C MET A 130 -9.77 -6.69 8.74
N PHE A 131 -8.72 -6.81 7.93
CA PHE A 131 -7.34 -6.66 8.40
C PHE A 131 -7.10 -5.30 9.04
N LYS A 132 -7.48 -4.20 8.39
CA LYS A 132 -7.23 -2.84 8.86
C LYS A 132 -8.12 -2.44 10.05
N SER A 133 -9.39 -2.79 10.02
CA SER A 133 -10.35 -2.48 11.09
C SER A 133 -10.01 -3.17 12.42
N ASN A 134 -9.37 -4.34 12.38
CA ASN A 134 -8.96 -5.07 13.59
C ASN A 134 -7.89 -4.36 14.44
N PHE A 135 -7.22 -3.33 13.92
CA PHE A 135 -6.33 -2.50 14.72
C PHE A 135 -7.04 -1.44 15.57
N GLY A 136 -8.38 -1.36 15.51
CA GLY A 136 -9.19 -0.50 16.37
C GLY A 136 -9.10 0.99 16.01
N GLY A 137 -8.63 1.32 14.83
CA GLY A 137 -8.56 2.69 14.34
C GLY A 137 -9.93 3.29 14.01
N LYS A 138 -9.95 4.59 13.73
CA LYS A 138 -11.14 5.32 13.30
C LYS A 138 -11.19 5.41 11.78
N ASN A 139 -12.31 5.02 11.18
CA ASN A 139 -12.54 5.25 9.75
C ASN A 139 -12.75 6.74 9.47
N ILE A 140 -11.96 7.29 8.56
CA ILE A 140 -12.06 8.67 8.13
C ILE A 140 -12.63 8.70 6.71
N HIS A 141 -13.82 9.26 6.57
CA HIS A 141 -14.44 9.48 5.26
C HIS A 141 -13.94 10.79 4.66
N ARG A 142 -13.14 10.68 3.62
CA ARG A 142 -12.68 11.84 2.85
C ARG A 142 -13.72 12.19 1.78
N ALA A 143 -13.77 13.43 1.35
CA ALA A 143 -14.72 13.91 0.31
C ALA A 143 -14.60 13.16 -1.04
N GLY A 144 -13.52 12.40 -1.24
CA GLY A 144 -13.24 11.71 -2.49
C GLY A 144 -12.56 12.60 -3.52
N SER A 145 -12.31 12.04 -4.68
CA SER A 145 -11.75 12.77 -5.81
C SER A 145 -12.88 13.35 -6.65
N PHE A 146 -12.72 14.60 -7.09
CA PHE A 146 -13.63 15.25 -8.01
C PHE A 146 -12.84 16.00 -9.09
N ASP A 147 -13.45 16.12 -10.25
CA ASP A 147 -12.83 16.81 -11.38
C ASP A 147 -13.36 18.24 -11.47
N VAL A 148 -12.47 19.18 -11.76
CA VAL A 148 -12.84 20.58 -12.05
C VAL A 148 -12.66 20.80 -13.55
N PRO A 149 -13.75 20.90 -14.34
CA PRO A 149 -13.64 21.14 -15.77
C PRO A 149 -13.09 22.53 -16.06
N LEU A 150 -11.92 22.61 -16.71
CA LEU A 150 -11.28 23.87 -17.06
C LEU A 150 -11.59 24.33 -18.49
N ASN A 151 -12.14 23.46 -19.33
CA ASN A 151 -12.47 23.78 -20.72
C ASN A 151 -13.63 22.94 -21.25
N MET A 152 -14.15 23.33 -22.43
CA MET A 152 -15.29 22.67 -23.09
C MET A 152 -14.99 21.25 -23.63
N PHE A 153 -13.74 20.84 -23.69
CA PHE A 153 -13.36 19.47 -24.13
C PHE A 153 -13.41 18.43 -23.01
N TYR A 154 -13.62 18.86 -21.76
CA TYR A 154 -13.70 17.96 -20.61
C TYR A 154 -14.75 16.83 -20.77
N PRO A 155 -15.98 17.06 -21.30
CA PRO A 155 -16.95 15.98 -21.50
C PRO A 155 -16.45 14.88 -22.44
N LEU A 156 -15.72 15.25 -23.50
CA LEU A 156 -15.11 14.29 -24.43
C LEU A 156 -14.02 13.48 -23.71
N TYR A 157 -13.15 14.15 -22.96
CA TYR A 157 -12.12 13.48 -22.16
C TYR A 157 -12.75 12.48 -21.16
N SER A 158 -13.76 12.90 -20.41
CA SER A 158 -14.48 12.05 -19.44
C SER A 158 -15.12 10.82 -20.09
N MET A 159 -15.68 10.99 -21.30
CA MET A 159 -16.23 9.88 -22.07
C MET A 159 -15.14 8.88 -22.48
N LEU A 160 -14.01 9.36 -22.99
CA LEU A 160 -12.88 8.51 -23.38
C LEU A 160 -12.28 7.76 -22.18
N GLU A 161 -12.17 8.40 -21.01
CA GLU A 161 -11.73 7.77 -19.77
C GLU A 161 -12.69 6.64 -19.32
N LYS A 162 -14.00 6.86 -19.41
CA LYS A 162 -15.00 5.81 -19.11
C LYS A 162 -14.88 4.63 -20.06
N LEU A 163 -14.70 4.88 -21.36
CA LEU A 163 -14.49 3.84 -22.36
C LEU A 163 -13.19 3.06 -22.11
N ARG A 164 -12.09 3.75 -21.81
CA ARG A 164 -10.83 3.12 -21.43
C ARG A 164 -10.97 2.25 -20.18
N SER A 165 -11.62 2.78 -19.15
CA SER A 165 -11.87 2.03 -17.93
C SER A 165 -12.72 0.77 -18.16
N PHE A 166 -13.77 0.88 -18.97
CA PHE A 166 -14.60 -0.26 -19.37
C PHE A 166 -13.78 -1.30 -20.13
N TRP A 167 -12.98 -0.87 -21.12
CA TRP A 167 -12.09 -1.76 -21.88
C TRP A 167 -11.14 -2.53 -20.97
N HIS A 168 -10.46 -1.82 -20.06
CA HIS A 168 -9.51 -2.45 -19.14
C HIS A 168 -10.19 -3.39 -18.13
N LYS A 169 -11.30 -2.97 -17.54
CA LYS A 169 -11.95 -3.73 -16.47
C LYS A 169 -12.76 -4.91 -16.96
N VAL A 170 -13.35 -4.80 -18.13
CA VAL A 170 -14.27 -5.82 -18.65
C VAL A 170 -13.62 -6.65 -19.75
N ILE A 171 -13.11 -6.01 -20.80
CA ILE A 171 -12.65 -6.70 -22.01
C ILE A 171 -11.29 -7.36 -21.79
N LEU A 172 -10.30 -6.60 -21.33
CA LEU A 172 -8.97 -7.17 -21.08
C LEU A 172 -8.97 -8.23 -19.97
N LYS A 173 -9.80 -8.05 -18.95
CA LYS A 173 -9.95 -9.04 -17.89
C LYS A 173 -10.55 -10.34 -18.44
N LYS A 174 -11.55 -10.24 -19.29
CA LYS A 174 -12.20 -11.40 -19.97
C LYS A 174 -11.23 -12.11 -20.93
N ILE A 175 -10.43 -11.36 -21.70
CA ILE A 175 -9.43 -11.91 -22.64
C ILE A 175 -8.30 -12.63 -21.87
N ARG A 176 -7.89 -12.11 -20.70
CA ARG A 176 -6.83 -12.71 -19.87
C ARG A 176 -7.30 -13.88 -19.02
N GLY A 177 -8.55 -14.32 -19.14
CA GLY A 177 -9.10 -15.48 -18.42
C GLY A 177 -9.20 -15.31 -16.91
N ARG A 178 -9.37 -14.08 -16.44
CA ARG A 178 -9.52 -13.72 -15.03
C ARG A 178 -10.86 -13.07 -14.74
#